data_c9a053efb99c170df55727a442955af1
#
_entry.id   c9a053efb99c170df55727a442955af1
#
_cell.length_a   1.000
_cell.length_b   1.000
_cell.length_c   1.000
_cell.angle_alpha   90.00
_cell.angle_beta   90.00
_cell.angle_gamma   90.00
#
_symmetry.space_group_name_H-M   'P 1'
#
loop_
_entity.id
_entity.type
_entity.pdbx_description
1 polymer ?
#
loop_
_entity_poly.entity_id
_entity_poly.type
_entity_poly.pdbx_seq_one_letter_code
_entity_poly.pdbx_strand_id
1 'polypeptide(L)'
;MRKLLYILIFTLAASSAAAQQMPERRLVRKGNRQFRKENFDRSVDLYMRALGADSTSFEAGYNLGNALFRSERYDTAEQTMMRAAADSTRSDTERAEAFYNLGNTQFMQKKLEQALESYRNSLRLNP
;
A
#
# COMPACT_ATOMS: atom_id res chain seq x y z
N MET A 1 -13.66 -43.16 17.29
CA MET A 1 -13.57 -42.85 15.84
C MET A 1 -14.30 -41.58 15.48
N ARG A 2 -15.58 -41.42 15.86
CA ARG A 2 -16.32 -40.16 15.53
C ARG A 2 -15.69 -38.89 16.12
N LYS A 3 -15.16 -38.91 17.35
CA LYS A 3 -14.52 -37.75 17.99
C LYS A 3 -13.22 -37.30 17.29
N LEU A 4 -12.44 -38.26 16.77
CA LEU A 4 -11.23 -37.99 16.01
C LEU A 4 -11.54 -37.34 14.66
N LEU A 5 -12.63 -37.74 14.00
CA LEU A 5 -13.09 -37.19 12.74
C LEU A 5 -13.49 -35.71 12.90
N TYR A 6 -14.19 -35.38 14.00
CA TYR A 6 -14.57 -33.99 14.29
C TYR A 6 -13.35 -33.08 14.55
N ILE A 7 -12.34 -33.59 15.23
CA ILE A 7 -11.09 -32.83 15.48
C ILE A 7 -10.36 -32.56 14.16
N LEU A 8 -10.31 -33.56 13.28
CA LEU A 8 -9.66 -33.40 11.97
C LEU A 8 -10.39 -32.41 11.06
N ILE A 9 -11.70 -32.40 11.06
CA ILE A 9 -12.51 -31.44 10.29
C ILE A 9 -12.34 -30.04 10.86
N PHE A 10 -12.29 -29.90 12.18
CA PHE A 10 -12.13 -28.60 12.82
C PHE A 10 -10.73 -27.99 12.56
N THR A 11 -9.69 -28.80 12.60
CA THR A 11 -8.31 -28.34 12.31
C THR A 11 -8.15 -27.95 10.84
N LEU A 12 -8.78 -28.69 9.93
CA LEU A 12 -8.75 -28.36 8.50
C LEU A 12 -9.51 -27.07 8.20
N ALA A 13 -10.67 -26.88 8.83
CA ALA A 13 -11.45 -25.66 8.69
C ALA A 13 -10.70 -24.43 9.25
N ALA A 14 -10.04 -24.58 10.39
CA ALA A 14 -9.22 -23.51 10.98
C ALA A 14 -8.03 -23.14 10.09
N SER A 15 -7.37 -24.12 9.49
CA SER A 15 -6.25 -23.90 8.59
C SER A 15 -6.69 -23.19 7.30
N SER A 16 -7.83 -23.54 6.74
CA SER A 16 -8.35 -22.88 5.54
C SER A 16 -8.81 -21.45 5.84
N ALA A 17 -9.43 -21.21 7.00
CA ALA A 17 -9.83 -19.88 7.43
C ALA A 17 -8.62 -18.97 7.66
N ALA A 18 -7.55 -19.48 8.31
CA ALA A 18 -6.31 -18.74 8.49
C ALA A 18 -5.64 -18.40 7.15
N ALA A 19 -5.64 -19.32 6.17
CA ALA A 19 -5.11 -19.07 4.83
C ALA A 19 -5.92 -18.00 4.08
N GLN A 20 -7.24 -17.90 4.31
CA GLN A 20 -8.11 -16.92 3.69
C GLN A 20 -7.99 -15.52 4.30
N GLN A 21 -7.43 -15.40 5.54
CA GLN A 21 -7.30 -14.11 6.24
C GLN A 21 -6.18 -13.20 5.70
N MET A 22 -5.37 -13.65 4.71
CA MET A 22 -4.22 -12.91 4.20
C MET A 22 -4.20 -12.70 2.67
N PRO A 23 -5.38 -12.49 2.00
CA PRO A 23 -5.38 -12.27 0.54
C PRO A 23 -4.68 -10.97 0.17
N GLU A 24 -4.74 -9.96 1.04
CA GLU A 24 -4.09 -8.67 0.85
C GLU A 24 -2.58 -8.82 0.68
N ARG A 25 -1.90 -9.53 1.57
CA ARG A 25 -0.44 -9.74 1.50
C ARG A 25 -0.01 -10.47 0.24
N ARG A 26 -0.81 -11.42 -0.21
CA ARG A 26 -0.55 -12.14 -1.47
C ARG A 26 -0.63 -11.20 -2.66
N LEU A 27 -1.64 -10.34 -2.70
CA LEU A 27 -1.83 -9.35 -3.76
C LEU A 27 -0.72 -8.31 -3.77
N VAL A 28 -0.28 -7.85 -2.59
CA VAL A 28 0.87 -6.94 -2.47
C VAL A 28 2.14 -7.60 -3.04
N ARG A 29 2.41 -8.85 -2.68
CA ARG A 29 3.59 -9.56 -3.21
C ARG A 29 3.55 -9.72 -4.73
N LYS A 30 2.37 -10.01 -5.28
CA LYS A 30 2.19 -10.08 -6.75
C LYS A 30 2.39 -8.70 -7.39
N GLY A 31 1.85 -7.66 -6.77
CA GLY A 31 2.04 -6.27 -7.19
C GLY A 31 3.52 -5.88 -7.19
N ASN A 32 4.23 -6.22 -6.14
CA ASN A 32 5.68 -5.96 -6.03
C ASN A 32 6.48 -6.65 -7.13
N ARG A 33 6.11 -7.87 -7.51
CA ARG A 33 6.77 -8.57 -8.63
C ARG A 33 6.54 -7.85 -9.95
N GLN A 34 5.33 -7.41 -10.21
CA GLN A 34 5.01 -6.67 -11.43
C GLN A 34 5.70 -5.30 -11.44
N PHE A 35 5.79 -4.64 -10.30
CA PHE A 35 6.50 -3.38 -10.15
C PHE A 35 7.99 -3.53 -10.51
N ARG A 36 8.65 -4.56 -10.00
CA ARG A 36 10.07 -4.84 -10.32
C ARG A 36 10.30 -5.13 -11.80
N LYS A 37 9.30 -5.67 -12.49
CA LYS A 37 9.33 -5.89 -13.95
C LYS A 37 8.93 -4.64 -14.74
N GLU A 38 8.68 -3.53 -14.06
CA GLU A 38 8.21 -2.28 -14.64
C GLU A 38 6.84 -2.38 -15.33
N ASN A 39 6.05 -3.41 -14.98
CA ASN A 39 4.66 -3.54 -15.39
C ASN A 39 3.76 -2.74 -14.44
N PHE A 40 3.85 -1.42 -14.51
CA PHE A 40 3.24 -0.53 -13.52
C PHE A 40 1.71 -0.57 -13.55
N ASP A 41 1.09 -0.64 -14.70
CA ASP A 41 -0.38 -0.76 -14.79
C ASP A 41 -0.89 -2.04 -14.14
N ARG A 42 -0.15 -3.14 -14.31
CA ARG A 42 -0.47 -4.40 -13.66
C ARG A 42 -0.29 -4.32 -12.15
N SER A 43 0.78 -3.68 -11.69
CA SER A 43 0.99 -3.48 -10.25
C SER A 43 -0.08 -2.60 -9.63
N VAL A 44 -0.52 -1.55 -10.31
CA VAL A 44 -1.65 -0.70 -9.88
C VAL A 44 -2.91 -1.54 -9.65
N ASP A 45 -3.28 -2.38 -10.60
CA ASP A 45 -4.45 -3.27 -10.48
C ASP A 45 -4.33 -4.18 -9.24
N LEU A 46 -3.18 -4.80 -9.04
CA LEU A 46 -2.94 -5.72 -7.93
C LEU A 46 -2.97 -5.01 -6.56
N TYR A 47 -2.37 -3.82 -6.46
CA TYR A 47 -2.41 -3.03 -5.23
C TYR A 47 -3.82 -2.51 -4.92
N MET A 48 -4.59 -2.12 -5.93
CA MET A 48 -6.00 -1.74 -5.75
C MET A 48 -6.83 -2.91 -5.23
N ARG A 49 -6.59 -4.11 -5.74
CA ARG A 49 -7.24 -5.33 -5.25
C ARG A 49 -6.81 -5.66 -3.83
N ALA A 50 -5.56 -5.42 -3.47
CA ALA A 50 -5.08 -5.57 -2.11
C ALA A 50 -5.82 -4.63 -1.15
N LEU A 51 -6.02 -3.36 -1.53
CA LEU A 51 -6.80 -2.41 -0.74
C LEU A 51 -8.28 -2.79 -0.66
N GLY A 52 -8.82 -3.45 -1.67
CA GLY A 52 -10.17 -4.02 -1.62
C GLY A 52 -10.29 -5.14 -0.59
N ALA A 53 -9.23 -5.91 -0.38
CA ALA A 53 -9.17 -6.97 0.62
C ALA A 53 -8.90 -6.43 2.04
N ASP A 54 -8.07 -5.41 2.17
CA ASP A 54 -7.79 -4.69 3.42
C ASP A 54 -7.53 -3.20 3.12
N SER A 55 -8.55 -2.39 3.34
CA SER A 55 -8.49 -0.94 3.10
C SER A 55 -7.55 -0.19 4.03
N THR A 56 -7.11 -0.82 5.13
CA THR A 56 -6.18 -0.23 6.11
C THR A 56 -4.72 -0.56 5.82
N SER A 57 -4.43 -1.32 4.78
CA SER A 57 -3.06 -1.70 4.41
C SER A 57 -2.25 -0.47 3.97
N PHE A 58 -1.35 -0.03 4.81
CA PHE A 58 -0.41 1.04 4.48
C PHE A 58 0.49 0.63 3.30
N GLU A 59 1.04 -0.58 3.33
CA GLU A 59 1.93 -1.07 2.29
C GLU A 59 1.25 -1.08 0.92
N ALA A 60 0.01 -1.58 0.84
CA ALA A 60 -0.75 -1.56 -0.41
C ALA A 60 -1.01 -0.13 -0.89
N GLY A 61 -1.40 0.78 0.00
CA GLY A 61 -1.65 2.18 -0.33
C GLY A 61 -0.40 2.93 -0.77
N TYR A 62 0.69 2.77 -0.03
CA TYR A 62 1.98 3.39 -0.35
C TYR A 62 2.55 2.88 -1.68
N ASN A 63 2.53 1.57 -1.88
CA ASN A 63 3.02 0.96 -3.12
C ASN A 63 2.12 1.30 -4.31
N LEU A 64 0.81 1.42 -4.10
CA LEU A 64 -0.11 1.92 -5.12
C LEU A 64 0.27 3.33 -5.56
N GLY A 65 0.52 4.22 -4.61
CA GLY A 65 0.96 5.58 -4.92
C GLY A 65 2.22 5.61 -5.77
N ASN A 66 3.20 4.77 -5.44
CA ASN A 66 4.44 4.64 -6.21
C ASN A 66 4.19 4.10 -7.62
N ALA A 67 3.32 3.11 -7.78
CA ALA A 67 2.98 2.54 -9.08
C ALA A 67 2.22 3.55 -9.96
N LEU A 68 1.31 4.31 -9.35
CA LEU A 68 0.60 5.39 -10.04
C LEU A 68 1.55 6.49 -10.50
N PHE A 69 2.52 6.87 -9.65
CA PHE A 69 3.56 7.83 -10.00
C PHE A 69 4.38 7.34 -11.20
N ARG A 70 4.81 6.09 -11.19
CA ARG A 70 5.60 5.50 -12.27
C ARG A 70 4.77 5.35 -13.56
N SER A 71 3.45 5.24 -13.44
CA SER A 71 2.51 5.26 -14.58
C SER A 71 2.14 6.68 -15.02
N GLU A 72 2.74 7.70 -14.43
CA GLU A 72 2.46 9.12 -14.71
C GLU A 72 1.02 9.55 -14.39
N ARG A 73 0.33 8.80 -13.52
CA ARG A 73 -1.02 9.16 -13.02
C ARG A 73 -0.89 10.00 -11.76
N TYR A 74 -0.40 11.21 -11.92
CA TYR A 74 0.01 12.05 -10.77
C TYR A 74 -1.16 12.48 -9.89
N ASP A 75 -2.33 12.78 -10.43
CA ASP A 75 -3.51 13.18 -9.65
C ASP A 75 -3.90 12.09 -8.64
N THR A 76 -4.03 10.87 -9.13
CA THR A 76 -4.41 9.73 -8.30
C THR A 76 -3.29 9.32 -7.36
N ALA A 77 -2.04 9.42 -7.80
CA ALA A 77 -0.86 9.19 -6.97
C ALA A 77 -0.82 10.17 -5.80
N GLU A 78 -1.12 11.45 -6.03
CA GLU A 78 -1.18 12.47 -4.99
C GLU A 78 -2.22 12.11 -3.92
N GLN A 79 -3.44 11.80 -4.32
CA GLN A 79 -4.51 11.43 -3.39
C GLN A 79 -4.13 10.20 -2.57
N THR A 80 -3.54 9.21 -3.22
CA THR A 80 -3.13 7.95 -2.58
C THR A 80 -2.01 8.19 -1.56
N MET A 81 -1.02 8.99 -1.90
CA MET A 81 0.08 9.35 -1.00
C MET A 81 -0.38 10.25 0.16
N MET A 82 -1.34 11.12 -0.06
CA MET A 82 -1.95 11.93 1.01
C MET A 82 -2.56 11.05 2.09
N ARG A 83 -3.29 10.01 1.70
CA ARG A 83 -3.88 9.06 2.65
C ARG A 83 -2.81 8.29 3.42
N ALA A 84 -1.76 7.84 2.74
CA ALA A 84 -0.66 7.14 3.38
C ALA A 84 0.08 8.03 4.38
N ALA A 85 0.39 9.28 4.00
CA ALA A 85 1.07 10.23 4.85
C ALA A 85 0.23 10.65 6.08
N ALA A 86 -1.09 10.67 5.94
CA ALA A 86 -2.03 11.04 7.00
C ALA A 86 -2.31 9.90 8.00
N ASP A 87 -1.84 8.68 7.74
CA ASP A 87 -2.11 7.52 8.60
C ASP A 87 -1.33 7.63 9.91
N SER A 88 -1.99 8.13 10.95
CA SER A 88 -1.41 8.35 12.27
C SER A 88 -1.05 7.05 13.01
N THR A 89 -1.48 5.90 12.53
CA THR A 89 -1.14 4.59 13.11
C THR A 89 0.25 4.12 12.69
N ARG A 90 0.88 4.80 11.74
CA ARG A 90 2.18 4.44 11.18
C ARG A 90 3.32 5.19 11.84
N SER A 91 4.52 4.63 11.67
CA SER A 91 5.74 5.24 12.21
C SER A 91 6.05 6.57 11.53
N ASP A 92 6.82 7.40 12.21
CA ASP A 92 7.29 8.67 11.64
C ASP A 92 8.12 8.43 10.38
N THR A 93 8.92 7.37 10.35
CA THR A 93 9.73 7.00 9.17
C THR A 93 8.83 6.66 7.97
N GLU A 94 7.82 5.82 8.16
CA GLU A 94 6.88 5.45 7.08
C GLU A 94 6.10 6.68 6.58
N ARG A 95 5.63 7.51 7.49
CA ARG A 95 4.91 8.73 7.14
C ARG A 95 5.81 9.75 6.44
N ALA A 96 7.06 9.87 6.89
CA ALA A 96 8.04 10.74 6.24
C ALA A 96 8.31 10.33 4.79
N GLU A 97 8.44 9.04 4.53
CA GLU A 97 8.58 8.52 3.15
C GLU A 97 7.36 8.84 2.30
N ALA A 98 6.15 8.67 2.84
CA ALA A 98 4.92 9.01 2.14
C ALA A 98 4.84 10.51 1.83
N PHE A 99 5.20 11.39 2.77
CA PHE A 99 5.27 12.83 2.52
C PHE A 99 6.30 13.19 1.46
N TYR A 100 7.47 12.55 1.48
CA TYR A 100 8.48 12.78 0.46
C TYR A 100 7.97 12.44 -0.95
N ASN A 101 7.35 11.26 -1.09
CA ASN A 101 6.78 10.85 -2.37
C ASN A 101 5.56 11.69 -2.78
N LEU A 102 4.79 12.16 -1.81
CA LEU A 102 3.73 13.15 -2.05
C LEU A 102 4.31 14.44 -2.64
N GLY A 103 5.39 14.94 -2.05
CA GLY A 103 6.10 16.13 -2.56
C GLY A 103 6.59 15.92 -3.98
N ASN A 104 7.19 14.78 -4.29
CA ASN A 104 7.62 14.46 -5.65
C ASN A 104 6.45 14.45 -6.63
N THR A 105 5.31 13.89 -6.22
CA THR A 105 4.10 13.82 -7.05
C THR A 105 3.54 15.21 -7.33
N GLN A 106 3.51 16.06 -6.32
CA GLN A 106 3.08 17.46 -6.44
C GLN A 106 4.03 18.28 -7.30
N PHE A 107 5.33 18.04 -7.15
CA PHE A 107 6.36 18.68 -7.99
C PHE A 107 6.15 18.35 -9.47
N MET A 108 5.85 17.10 -9.80
CA MET A 108 5.58 16.70 -11.19
C MET A 108 4.34 17.37 -11.78
N GLN A 109 3.40 17.78 -10.94
CA GLN A 109 2.21 18.54 -11.35
C GLN A 109 2.43 20.05 -11.31
N LYS A 110 3.64 20.50 -11.03
CA LYS A 110 4.01 21.92 -10.86
C LYS A 110 3.31 22.62 -9.69
N LYS A 111 2.85 21.85 -8.71
CA LYS A 111 2.27 22.33 -7.46
C LYS A 111 3.40 22.62 -6.46
N LEU A 112 4.21 23.64 -6.74
CA LEU A 112 5.50 23.84 -6.07
C LEU A 112 5.36 24.17 -4.58
N GLU A 113 4.36 24.97 -4.20
CA GLU A 113 4.14 25.33 -2.79
C GLU A 113 3.70 24.12 -1.97
N GLN A 114 2.79 23.32 -2.52
CA GLN A 114 2.34 22.07 -1.88
C GLN A 114 3.50 21.07 -1.77
N ALA A 115 4.30 20.94 -2.82
CA ALA A 115 5.48 20.08 -2.80
C ALA A 115 6.45 20.48 -1.69
N LEU A 116 6.72 21.78 -1.56
CA LEU A 116 7.59 22.30 -0.51
C LEU A 116 7.06 21.99 0.89
N GLU A 117 5.76 22.14 1.12
CA GLU A 117 5.13 21.80 2.40
C GLU A 117 5.22 20.29 2.69
N SER A 118 5.00 19.45 1.69
CA SER A 118 5.14 17.99 1.83
C SER A 118 6.58 17.60 2.18
N TYR A 119 7.57 18.18 1.55
CA TYR A 119 8.98 17.95 1.88
C TYR A 119 9.32 18.42 3.30
N ARG A 120 8.79 19.54 3.74
CA ARG A 120 8.95 20.03 5.12
C ARG A 120 8.34 19.05 6.12
N ASN A 121 7.15 18.54 5.85
CA ASN A 121 6.49 17.55 6.70
C ASN A 121 7.32 16.27 6.79
N SER A 122 7.90 15.81 5.68
CA SER A 122 8.81 14.67 5.66
C SER A 122 10.00 14.91 6.59
N LEU A 123 10.65 16.05 6.48
CA LEU A 123 11.83 16.40 7.30
C LEU A 123 11.50 16.60 8.79
N ARG A 124 10.30 17.05 9.13
CA ARG A 124 9.86 17.15 10.53
C ARG A 124 9.72 15.78 11.18
N LEU A 125 9.27 14.80 10.43
CA LEU A 125 9.06 13.44 10.93
C LEU A 125 10.36 12.62 10.94
N ASN A 126 11.21 12.83 9.96
CA ASN A 126 12.50 12.13 9.83
C ASN A 126 13.55 13.08 9.24
N PRO A 127 14.20 13.86 10.12
CA PRO A 127 15.23 14.82 9.70
C PRO A 127 16.51 14.20 9.12
#